data_f2cbd417d400fdd12a9930e9fae56a34
#
_entry.id   f2cbd417d400fdd12a9930e9fae56a34
#
_cell.length_a   1.000
_cell.length_b   1.000
_cell.length_c   1.000
_cell.angle_alpha   90.00
_cell.angle_beta   90.00
_cell.angle_gamma   90.00
#
_symmetry.space_group_name_H-M   'P 1'
#
loop_
_entity.id
_entity.type
_entity.pdbx_description
1 polymer ?
#
loop_
_entity_poly.entity_id
_entity_poly.type
_entity_poly.pdbx_seq_one_letter_code
_entity_poly.pdbx_strand_id
1 'polypeptide(L)'
;MHIRPATEADIPLLRDLAQRIWRECYPGIITPEQIEFMLGLMYSVGKIREELRTGFTWEIAEQDAAVAGFLSFSHEDDGRVKLHKMYVLPERQRRGIGQQLLAHVCECARSLGAGEVWMQVNKRNGRAIAAYLKAGFRIANEAVFDIGNGFVMDDYLLSKAL
;
A
#
# COMPACT_ATOMS: atom_id res chain seq x y z
N MET A 1 11.95 -14.77 1.07
CA MET A 1 10.73 -14.04 1.50
C MET A 1 9.51 -14.86 1.11
N HIS A 2 8.56 -15.00 1.99
CA HIS A 2 7.29 -15.67 1.77
C HIS A 2 6.17 -14.63 1.77
N ILE A 3 5.28 -14.68 0.79
CA ILE A 3 4.11 -13.80 0.70
C ILE A 3 2.89 -14.71 0.73
N ARG A 4 1.99 -14.48 1.66
CA ARG A 4 0.77 -15.28 1.81
C ARG A 4 -0.49 -14.41 1.79
N PRO A 5 -1.61 -14.93 1.30
CA PRO A 5 -2.89 -14.26 1.43
C PRO A 5 -3.23 -13.98 2.90
N ALA A 6 -3.78 -12.82 3.17
CA ALA A 6 -4.37 -12.51 4.46
C ALA A 6 -5.81 -13.02 4.53
N THR A 7 -6.25 -13.39 5.72
CA THR A 7 -7.60 -13.82 6.03
C THR A 7 -8.23 -12.90 7.08
N GLU A 8 -9.50 -13.08 7.38
CA GLU A 8 -10.15 -12.32 8.45
C GLU A 8 -9.48 -12.50 9.83
N ALA A 9 -8.84 -13.66 10.06
CA ALA A 9 -8.07 -13.91 11.27
C ALA A 9 -6.83 -13.01 11.41
N ASP A 10 -6.32 -12.48 10.28
CA ASP A 10 -5.16 -11.57 10.24
C ASP A 10 -5.54 -10.10 10.47
N ILE A 11 -6.81 -9.75 10.56
CA ILE A 11 -7.23 -8.35 10.72
C ILE A 11 -6.56 -7.66 11.93
N PRO A 12 -6.49 -8.27 13.12
CA PRO A 12 -5.78 -7.67 14.24
C PRO A 12 -4.31 -7.37 13.92
N LEU A 13 -3.62 -8.31 13.29
CA LEU A 13 -2.22 -8.16 12.87
C LEU A 13 -2.04 -7.02 11.86
N LEU A 14 -2.89 -6.97 10.83
CA LEU A 14 -2.84 -5.90 9.80
C LEU A 14 -3.05 -4.52 10.42
N ARG A 15 -3.97 -4.39 11.36
CA ARG A 15 -4.21 -3.14 12.07
C ARG A 15 -3.03 -2.72 12.93
N ASP A 16 -2.44 -3.64 13.67
CA ASP A 16 -1.26 -3.37 14.49
C ASP A 16 -0.06 -2.94 13.63
N LEU A 17 0.17 -3.62 12.53
CA LEU A 17 1.22 -3.25 11.56
C LEU A 17 0.97 -1.85 10.98
N ALA A 18 -0.24 -1.56 10.54
CA ALA A 18 -0.60 -0.26 9.98
C ALA A 18 -0.40 0.86 11.00
N GLN A 19 -0.91 0.71 12.22
CA GLN A 19 -0.76 1.70 13.27
C GLN A 19 0.72 1.98 13.57
N ARG A 20 1.50 0.93 13.74
CA ARG A 20 2.92 1.04 14.02
C ARG A 20 3.68 1.74 12.89
N ILE A 21 3.49 1.28 11.66
CA ILE A 21 4.20 1.84 10.50
C ILE A 21 3.81 3.29 10.25
N TRP A 22 2.51 3.61 10.27
CA TRP A 22 2.03 4.96 10.01
C TRP A 22 2.50 5.96 11.05
N ARG A 23 2.45 5.62 12.35
CA ARG A 23 2.91 6.49 13.43
C ARG A 23 4.42 6.71 13.43
N GLU A 24 5.18 5.83 12.81
CA GLU A 24 6.64 5.92 12.71
C GLU A 24 7.11 6.57 11.41
N CYS A 25 6.43 6.32 10.29
CA CYS A 25 6.88 6.74 8.96
C CYS A 25 6.25 8.03 8.44
N TYR A 26 5.06 8.39 8.87
CA TYR A 26 4.32 9.58 8.38
C TYR A 26 4.49 10.89 9.16
N PRO A 27 5.06 10.94 10.38
CA PRO A 27 5.39 12.23 10.99
C PRO A 27 6.25 13.08 10.07
N GLY A 28 5.88 14.38 9.93
CA GLY A 28 6.54 15.30 9.00
C GLY A 28 6.01 15.24 7.55
N ILE A 29 5.22 14.23 7.18
CA ILE A 29 4.54 14.13 5.88
C ILE A 29 3.11 14.65 6.00
N ILE A 30 2.37 14.17 6.99
CA ILE A 30 1.03 14.61 7.38
C ILE A 30 0.99 14.84 8.90
N THR A 31 -0.07 15.53 9.36
CA THR A 31 -0.22 15.82 10.79
C THR A 31 -0.57 14.57 11.61
N PRO A 32 -0.27 14.54 12.93
CA PRO A 32 -0.70 13.44 13.79
C PRO A 32 -2.22 13.21 13.74
N GLU A 33 -3.02 14.26 13.69
CA GLU A 33 -4.48 14.19 13.58
C GLU A 33 -4.91 13.52 12.28
N GLN A 34 -4.26 13.82 11.16
CA GLN A 34 -4.54 13.19 9.87
C GLN A 34 -4.11 11.72 9.88
N ILE A 35 -2.99 11.37 10.51
CA ILE A 35 -2.55 9.97 10.67
C ILE A 35 -3.66 9.17 11.37
N GLU A 36 -4.14 9.63 12.53
CA GLU A 36 -5.18 8.92 13.29
C GLU A 36 -6.50 8.84 12.52
N PHE A 37 -6.89 9.91 11.83
CA PHE A 37 -8.07 9.91 10.98
C PHE A 37 -7.98 8.86 9.87
N MET A 38 -6.86 8.81 9.15
CA MET A 38 -6.66 7.86 8.05
C MET A 38 -6.55 6.42 8.54
N LEU A 39 -5.92 6.17 9.68
CA LEU A 39 -5.89 4.83 10.29
C LEU A 39 -7.30 4.33 10.61
N GLY A 40 -8.17 5.19 11.16
CA GLY A 40 -9.58 4.86 11.42
C GLY A 40 -10.38 4.62 10.15
N LEU A 41 -10.15 5.41 9.10
CA LEU A 41 -10.85 5.32 7.82
C LEU A 41 -10.46 4.06 7.03
N MET A 42 -9.16 3.76 6.95
CA MET A 42 -8.61 2.77 6.03
C MET A 42 -8.39 1.39 6.67
N TYR A 43 -8.24 1.33 8.00
CA TYR A 43 -7.82 0.13 8.71
C TYR A 43 -8.77 -0.26 9.84
N SER A 44 -10.02 0.19 9.84
CA SER A 44 -11.02 -0.35 10.75
C SER A 44 -11.27 -1.83 10.46
N VAL A 45 -11.70 -2.58 11.47
CA VAL A 45 -12.06 -4.01 11.30
C VAL A 45 -13.08 -4.19 10.19
N GLY A 46 -14.11 -3.34 10.16
CA GLY A 46 -15.17 -3.37 9.15
C GLY A 46 -14.64 -3.09 7.75
N LYS A 47 -13.73 -2.13 7.61
CA LYS A 47 -13.16 -1.75 6.31
C LYS A 47 -12.29 -2.87 5.73
N ILE A 48 -11.38 -3.44 6.52
CA ILE A 48 -10.53 -4.55 6.04
C ILE A 48 -11.39 -5.77 5.70
N ARG A 49 -12.38 -6.10 6.54
CA ARG A 49 -13.29 -7.21 6.28
C ARG A 49 -14.08 -7.02 4.99
N GLU A 50 -14.61 -5.83 4.75
CA GLU A 50 -15.32 -5.48 3.51
C GLU A 50 -14.39 -5.68 2.30
N GLU A 51 -13.18 -5.14 2.35
CA GLU A 51 -12.22 -5.28 1.25
C GLU A 51 -11.84 -6.75 0.98
N LEU A 52 -11.61 -7.55 2.02
CA LEU A 52 -11.34 -8.99 1.87
C LEU A 52 -12.48 -9.75 1.17
N ARG A 53 -13.72 -9.25 1.26
CA ARG A 53 -14.91 -9.87 0.66
C ARG A 53 -15.29 -9.31 -0.70
N THR A 54 -14.70 -8.19 -1.14
CA THR A 54 -15.13 -7.44 -2.32
C THR A 54 -14.08 -7.29 -3.42
N GLY A 55 -13.23 -8.30 -3.59
CA GLY A 55 -12.27 -8.35 -4.70
C GLY A 55 -10.94 -7.64 -4.46
N PHE A 56 -10.68 -7.19 -3.24
CA PHE A 56 -9.35 -6.74 -2.84
C PHE A 56 -8.50 -7.93 -2.40
N THR A 57 -7.27 -7.96 -2.84
CA THR A 57 -6.26 -8.89 -2.35
C THR A 57 -5.48 -8.20 -1.24
N TRP A 58 -5.42 -8.82 -0.07
CA TRP A 58 -4.55 -8.44 1.02
C TRP A 58 -3.54 -9.56 1.25
N GLU A 59 -2.28 -9.21 1.37
CA GLU A 59 -1.19 -10.17 1.57
C GLU A 59 -0.24 -9.72 2.68
N ILE A 60 0.32 -10.70 3.37
CA ILE A 60 1.33 -10.51 4.42
C ILE A 60 2.66 -11.05 3.92
N ALA A 61 3.69 -10.22 4.02
CA ALA A 61 5.06 -10.59 3.71
C ALA A 61 5.81 -11.03 4.97
N GLU A 62 6.46 -12.16 4.88
CA GLU A 62 7.24 -12.78 5.95
C GLU A 62 8.69 -13.01 5.47
N GLN A 63 9.65 -12.74 6.32
CA GLN A 63 11.06 -13.01 6.09
C GLN A 63 11.70 -13.49 7.39
N ASP A 64 12.50 -14.55 7.31
CA ASP A 64 13.15 -15.17 8.47
C ASP A 64 12.15 -15.56 9.58
N ALA A 65 11.03 -16.17 9.17
CA ALA A 65 9.92 -16.60 10.03
C ALA A 65 9.25 -15.46 10.84
N ALA A 66 9.42 -14.22 10.41
CA ALA A 66 8.81 -13.06 11.05
C ALA A 66 8.10 -12.18 10.01
N VAL A 67 7.03 -11.50 10.44
CA VAL A 67 6.33 -10.54 9.59
C VAL A 67 7.27 -9.39 9.21
N ALA A 68 7.28 -9.05 7.94
CA ALA A 68 8.10 -7.98 7.39
C ALA A 68 7.28 -6.80 6.86
N GLY A 69 6.03 -7.03 6.49
CA GLY A 69 5.15 -6.01 5.94
C GLY A 69 3.85 -6.58 5.40
N PHE A 70 3.10 -5.74 4.71
CA PHE A 70 1.85 -6.14 4.06
C PHE A 70 1.59 -5.29 2.81
N LEU A 71 0.69 -5.77 1.96
CA LEU A 71 0.23 -5.05 0.79
C LEU A 71 -1.26 -5.33 0.52
N SER A 72 -1.87 -4.46 -0.26
CA SER A 72 -3.24 -4.66 -0.76
C SER A 72 -3.38 -4.06 -2.15
N PHE A 73 -3.99 -4.80 -3.05
CA PHE A 73 -4.28 -4.37 -4.42
C PHE A 73 -5.63 -4.90 -4.89
N SER A 74 -6.16 -4.32 -5.96
CA SER A 74 -7.36 -4.80 -6.64
C SER A 74 -7.20 -4.71 -8.15
N HIS A 75 -7.84 -5.64 -8.87
CA HIS A 75 -8.02 -5.55 -10.32
C HIS A 75 -9.24 -4.67 -10.59
N GLU A 76 -9.08 -3.64 -11.39
CA GLU A 76 -10.12 -2.66 -11.70
C GLU A 76 -10.83 -3.00 -13.01
N ASP A 77 -12.05 -2.48 -13.19
CA ASP A 77 -12.89 -2.74 -14.38
C ASP A 77 -12.27 -2.23 -15.68
N ASP A 78 -11.35 -1.27 -15.59
CA ASP A 78 -10.60 -0.74 -16.74
C ASP A 78 -9.40 -1.61 -17.17
N GLY A 79 -9.21 -2.76 -16.53
CA GLY A 79 -8.14 -3.70 -16.83
C GLY A 79 -6.80 -3.35 -16.21
N ARG A 80 -6.76 -2.42 -15.27
CA ARG A 80 -5.56 -2.07 -14.50
C ARG A 80 -5.57 -2.72 -13.13
N VAL A 81 -4.42 -2.84 -12.50
CA VAL A 81 -4.31 -3.17 -11.08
C VAL A 81 -3.95 -1.92 -10.31
N LYS A 82 -4.72 -1.61 -9.27
CA LYS A 82 -4.39 -0.56 -8.30
C LYS A 82 -3.72 -1.16 -7.08
N LEU A 83 -2.50 -0.72 -6.79
CA LEU A 83 -1.83 -0.99 -5.52
C LEU A 83 -2.30 0.05 -4.50
N HIS A 84 -3.12 -0.39 -3.54
CA HIS A 84 -3.71 0.49 -2.53
C HIS A 84 -2.79 0.72 -1.33
N LYS A 85 -2.10 -0.32 -0.90
CA LYS A 85 -1.25 -0.31 0.30
C LYS A 85 -0.03 -1.18 0.07
N MET A 86 1.13 -0.69 0.46
CA MET A 86 2.37 -1.47 0.50
C MET A 86 3.29 -0.87 1.55
N TYR A 87 3.50 -1.60 2.61
CA TYR A 87 4.27 -1.14 3.76
C TYR A 87 5.22 -2.21 4.25
N VAL A 88 6.44 -1.78 4.58
CA VAL A 88 7.49 -2.62 5.18
C VAL A 88 7.79 -2.07 6.55
N LEU A 89 7.86 -2.95 7.55
CA LEU A 89 8.22 -2.56 8.91
C LEU A 89 9.54 -1.79 8.94
N PRO A 90 9.65 -0.70 9.71
CA PRO A 90 10.83 0.18 9.73
C PRO A 90 12.14 -0.58 9.90
N GLU A 91 12.21 -1.53 10.84
CA GLU A 91 13.39 -2.35 11.11
C GLU A 91 13.71 -3.37 10.00
N ARG A 92 12.80 -3.58 9.06
CA ARG A 92 12.96 -4.47 7.90
C ARG A 92 13.24 -3.71 6.60
N GLN A 93 13.18 -2.40 6.62
CA GLN A 93 13.45 -1.56 5.46
C GLN A 93 14.92 -1.62 5.02
N ARG A 94 15.21 -1.14 3.78
CA ARG A 94 16.56 -1.15 3.17
C ARG A 94 17.18 -2.54 2.96
N ARG A 95 16.36 -3.59 2.99
CA ARG A 95 16.77 -4.99 2.71
C ARG A 95 16.23 -5.51 1.37
N GLY A 96 15.77 -4.61 0.50
CA GLY A 96 15.21 -4.98 -0.79
C GLY A 96 13.77 -5.52 -0.75
N ILE A 97 13.14 -5.61 0.43
CA ILE A 97 11.79 -6.16 0.59
C ILE A 97 10.76 -5.38 -0.25
N GLY A 98 10.79 -4.05 -0.20
CA GLY A 98 9.87 -3.22 -0.98
C GLY A 98 9.98 -3.47 -2.49
N GLN A 99 11.18 -3.66 -3.03
CA GLN A 99 11.39 -3.98 -4.45
C GLN A 99 10.84 -5.37 -4.80
N GLN A 100 10.99 -6.34 -3.90
CA GLN A 100 10.42 -7.68 -4.09
C GLN A 100 8.89 -7.66 -4.05
N LEU A 101 8.29 -6.86 -3.16
CA LEU A 101 6.84 -6.67 -3.10
C LEU A 101 6.30 -6.01 -4.37
N LEU A 102 6.96 -4.98 -4.89
CA LEU A 102 6.58 -4.34 -6.15
C LEU A 102 6.67 -5.30 -7.34
N ALA A 103 7.74 -6.10 -7.40
CA ALA A 103 7.88 -7.13 -8.43
C ALA A 103 6.76 -8.17 -8.33
N HIS A 104 6.43 -8.61 -7.12
CA HIS A 104 5.33 -9.55 -6.86
C HIS A 104 3.98 -9.00 -7.34
N VAL A 105 3.64 -7.76 -6.99
CA VAL A 105 2.38 -7.13 -7.46
C VAL A 105 2.32 -7.05 -8.98
N CYS A 106 3.43 -6.69 -9.64
CA CYS A 106 3.49 -6.67 -11.10
C CYS A 106 3.27 -8.07 -11.71
N GLU A 107 3.79 -9.12 -11.09
CA GLU A 107 3.58 -10.50 -11.53
C GLU A 107 2.13 -10.96 -11.33
N CYS A 108 1.54 -10.65 -10.18
CA CYS A 108 0.12 -10.88 -9.94
C CYS A 108 -0.75 -10.15 -10.98
N ALA A 109 -0.44 -8.90 -11.28
CA ALA A 109 -1.17 -8.10 -12.25
C ALA A 109 -1.09 -8.72 -13.66
N ARG A 110 0.10 -9.18 -14.10
CA ARG A 110 0.24 -9.91 -15.37
C ARG A 110 -0.62 -11.18 -15.39
N SER A 111 -0.61 -11.93 -14.31
CA SER A 111 -1.42 -13.16 -14.20
C SER A 111 -2.93 -12.90 -14.26
N LEU A 112 -3.35 -11.70 -13.87
CA LEU A 112 -4.74 -11.23 -14.00
C LEU A 112 -5.05 -10.64 -15.38
N GLY A 113 -4.07 -10.58 -16.28
CA GLY A 113 -4.22 -9.98 -17.62
C GLY A 113 -4.20 -8.45 -17.62
N ALA A 114 -3.75 -7.82 -16.54
CA ALA A 114 -3.67 -6.35 -16.48
C ALA A 114 -2.49 -5.83 -17.31
N GLY A 115 -2.70 -4.71 -17.98
CA GLY A 115 -1.66 -4.04 -18.76
C GLY A 115 -0.87 -2.99 -17.98
N GLU A 116 -1.32 -2.63 -16.81
CA GLU A 116 -0.70 -1.56 -16.00
C GLU A 116 -0.95 -1.76 -14.49
N VAL A 117 0.05 -1.44 -13.69
CA VAL A 117 -0.11 -1.21 -12.25
C VAL A 117 -0.02 0.27 -11.96
N TRP A 118 -0.92 0.81 -11.15
CA TRP A 118 -0.89 2.19 -10.72
C TRP A 118 -1.12 2.35 -9.21
N MET A 119 -0.73 3.50 -8.68
CA MET A 119 -0.86 3.81 -7.25
C MET A 119 -0.88 5.30 -6.99
N GLN A 120 -1.28 5.68 -5.79
CA GLN A 120 -1.20 7.04 -5.26
C GLN A 120 -0.12 7.11 -4.19
N VAL A 121 0.64 8.20 -4.17
CA VAL A 121 1.63 8.46 -3.14
C VAL A 121 1.64 9.94 -2.79
N ASN A 122 1.69 10.26 -1.48
CA ASN A 122 1.79 11.61 -1.02
C ASN A 122 3.04 12.28 -1.61
N LYS A 123 2.89 13.47 -2.19
CA LYS A 123 3.98 14.23 -2.82
C LYS A 123 5.17 14.48 -1.88
N ARG A 124 4.94 14.52 -0.58
CA ARG A 124 5.96 14.73 0.46
C ARG A 124 6.66 13.43 0.90
N ASN A 125 6.17 12.27 0.44
CA ASN A 125 6.79 10.98 0.72
C ASN A 125 7.91 10.68 -0.28
N GLY A 126 8.97 11.49 -0.27
CA GLY A 126 10.08 11.39 -1.21
C GLY A 126 10.78 10.03 -1.21
N ARG A 127 10.81 9.36 -0.05
CA ARG A 127 11.42 8.04 0.10
C ARG A 127 10.64 6.97 -0.65
N ALA A 128 9.32 6.95 -0.52
CA ALA A 128 8.46 6.03 -1.24
C ALA A 128 8.50 6.31 -2.74
N ILE A 129 8.43 7.59 -3.14
CA ILE A 129 8.52 7.99 -4.55
C ILE A 129 9.82 7.48 -5.18
N ALA A 130 10.96 7.68 -4.52
CA ALA A 130 12.25 7.19 -5.01
C ALA A 130 12.27 5.66 -5.20
N ALA A 131 11.69 4.91 -4.26
CA ALA A 131 11.57 3.45 -4.35
C ALA A 131 10.72 3.01 -5.55
N TYR A 132 9.60 3.69 -5.80
CA TYR A 132 8.72 3.39 -6.93
C TYR A 132 9.37 3.73 -8.27
N LEU A 133 10.04 4.89 -8.39
CA LEU A 133 10.78 5.25 -9.60
C LEU A 133 11.88 4.23 -9.90
N LYS A 134 12.60 3.78 -8.87
CA LYS A 134 13.61 2.72 -9.00
C LYS A 134 13.02 1.40 -9.50
N ALA A 135 11.78 1.09 -9.13
CA ALA A 135 11.06 -0.10 -9.62
C ALA A 135 10.48 0.06 -11.04
N GLY A 136 10.72 1.19 -11.70
CA GLY A 136 10.28 1.46 -13.06
C GLY A 136 8.89 2.09 -13.19
N PHE A 137 8.32 2.57 -12.09
CA PHE A 137 7.12 3.42 -12.14
C PHE A 137 7.49 4.83 -12.60
N ARG A 138 6.51 5.52 -13.19
CA ARG A 138 6.63 6.92 -13.58
C ARG A 138 5.52 7.74 -12.95
N ILE A 139 5.76 9.01 -12.71
CA ILE A 139 4.72 9.96 -12.32
C ILE A 139 3.87 10.23 -13.57
N ALA A 140 2.63 9.75 -13.54
CA ALA A 140 1.69 9.88 -14.67
C ALA A 140 0.77 11.09 -14.51
N ASN A 141 0.44 11.45 -13.27
CA ASN A 141 -0.47 12.56 -12.96
C ASN A 141 -0.31 13.00 -11.51
N GLU A 142 -1.05 14.02 -11.12
CA GLU A 142 -1.19 14.47 -9.75
C GLU A 142 -2.64 14.87 -9.46
N ALA A 143 -3.07 14.71 -8.22
CA ALA A 143 -4.42 15.07 -7.79
C ALA A 143 -4.48 15.38 -6.30
N VAL A 144 -5.43 16.20 -5.91
CA VAL A 144 -5.78 16.47 -4.53
C VAL A 144 -7.12 15.81 -4.24
N PHE A 145 -7.15 14.95 -3.24
CA PHE A 145 -8.35 14.21 -2.84
C PHE A 145 -8.84 14.74 -1.49
N ASP A 146 -10.12 15.13 -1.43
CA ASP A 146 -10.79 15.36 -0.17
C ASP A 146 -11.12 13.99 0.47
N ILE A 147 -10.60 13.73 1.67
CA ILE A 147 -10.82 12.46 2.38
C ILE A 147 -11.79 12.61 3.55
N GLY A 148 -12.40 13.78 3.71
CA GLY A 148 -13.33 14.09 4.79
C GLY A 148 -12.63 14.74 6.00
N ASN A 149 -13.46 15.22 6.93
CA ASN A 149 -13.01 15.86 8.17
C ASN A 149 -12.04 17.04 7.96
N GLY A 150 -12.10 17.73 6.80
CA GLY A 150 -11.21 18.82 6.44
C GLY A 150 -9.81 18.41 6.00
N PHE A 151 -9.53 17.10 5.88
CA PHE A 151 -8.25 16.59 5.41
C PHE A 151 -8.25 16.35 3.91
N VAL A 152 -7.07 16.53 3.30
CA VAL A 152 -6.82 16.22 1.89
C VAL A 152 -5.61 15.32 1.73
N MET A 153 -5.59 14.57 0.63
CA MET A 153 -4.42 13.83 0.14
C MET A 153 -3.93 14.54 -1.13
N ASP A 154 -2.76 15.17 -1.05
CA ASP A 154 -2.08 15.78 -2.19
C ASP A 154 -1.06 14.79 -2.75
N ASP A 155 -1.46 14.07 -3.79
CA ASP A 155 -0.76 12.87 -4.27
C ASP A 155 -0.24 13.01 -5.69
N TYR A 156 0.86 12.29 -5.95
CA TYR A 156 1.18 11.83 -7.31
C TYR A 156 0.45 10.52 -7.61
N LEU A 157 0.04 10.37 -8.88
CA LEU A 157 -0.39 9.10 -9.42
C LEU A 157 0.77 8.52 -10.22
N LEU A 158 1.26 7.37 -9.78
CA LEU A 158 2.34 6.66 -10.43
C LEU A 158 1.79 5.46 -11.17
N SER A 159 2.38 5.15 -12.32
CA SER A 159 2.01 3.97 -13.09
C SER A 159 3.22 3.27 -13.71
N LYS A 160 3.03 1.98 -13.99
CA LYS A 160 4.00 1.13 -14.69
C LYS A 160 3.27 0.22 -15.67
N ALA A 161 3.60 0.33 -16.95
CA ALA A 161 3.18 -0.64 -17.97
C ALA A 161 3.84 -2.00 -17.72
N LEU A 162 3.12 -3.08 -17.99
CA LEU A 162 3.54 -4.47 -17.70
C LEU A 162 4.00 -5.22 -18.95
#